data_7253b8a553307fdd039504ff7156960c
#
_entry.id   7253b8a553307fdd039504ff7156960c
#
_cell.length_a   1.000
_cell.length_b   1.000
_cell.length_c   1.000
_cell.angle_alpha   90.00
_cell.angle_beta   90.00
_cell.angle_gamma   90.00
#
_symmetry.space_group_name_H-M   'P 1'
#
loop_
_entity.id
_entity.type
_entity.pdbx_description
1 polymer ?
#
loop_
_entity_poly.entity_id
_entity_poly.type
_entity_poly.pdbx_seq_one_letter_code
_entity_poly.pdbx_strand_id
1 'polypeptide(L)'
;MPGTIGLFLRSTDNDYQQRLKEVGVREAKRQGFDLVIESAQNDPTKQVEQIRAAIKNKTTTKLTAILVSTVHDEGLPEVLREAAEAGIDCALLIEGAFIDEIQAQYPSRAIFAVTSDQTEIGRIHGRQVRTLLGNKGKVLTVTGPLSTIFAQQRLAGLKEVLGDAFDVIELNADWTSERARMAVERWSEQLPANAELPGMFVAQNDEMALGVRQALRDVSSRKDLPLATANITGCDGSQTFGQRLVKEGRLKATVIMPPSSGAAIEWINKFQTRGELPPVRVTQPVASFPALSSLKR
;
A
#
# COMPACT_ATOMS: atom_id res chain seq x y z
N MET A 1 3.53 32.20 7.74
CA MET A 1 2.45 31.50 7.00
C MET A 1 2.98 30.13 6.60
N PRO A 2 2.18 29.07 6.69
CA PRO A 2 2.60 27.77 6.17
C PRO A 2 3.00 27.92 4.70
N GLY A 3 4.02 27.16 4.28
CA GLY A 3 4.52 27.17 2.92
C GLY A 3 3.75 26.22 2.01
N THR A 4 4.38 25.80 0.94
CA THR A 4 3.88 24.78 0.00
C THR A 4 4.46 23.42 0.34
N ILE A 5 3.66 22.40 0.26
CA ILE A 5 4.06 20.99 0.32
C ILE A 5 3.99 20.39 -1.09
N GLY A 6 5.05 19.70 -1.52
CA GLY A 6 5.05 18.89 -2.75
C GLY A 6 4.64 17.45 -2.42
N LEU A 7 3.59 16.94 -3.06
CA LEU A 7 3.16 15.54 -2.96
C LEU A 7 3.50 14.80 -4.25
N PHE A 8 4.52 13.95 -4.20
CA PHE A 8 5.02 13.17 -5.33
C PHE A 8 4.49 11.74 -5.24
N LEU A 9 3.49 11.44 -6.05
CA LEU A 9 2.84 10.14 -6.10
C LEU A 9 3.56 9.21 -7.09
N ARG A 10 3.66 7.92 -6.75
CA ARG A 10 4.16 6.93 -7.71
C ARG A 10 3.27 6.82 -8.95
N SER A 11 1.95 6.83 -8.75
CA SER A 11 0.93 6.77 -9.81
C SER A 11 -0.38 7.35 -9.31
N THR A 12 -1.42 7.27 -10.14
CA THR A 12 -2.81 7.58 -9.78
C THR A 12 -3.76 6.47 -10.26
N ASP A 13 -3.24 5.27 -10.45
CA ASP A 13 -3.90 4.14 -11.12
C ASP A 13 -4.65 3.19 -10.17
N ASN A 14 -4.54 3.37 -8.85
CA ASN A 14 -5.25 2.54 -7.87
C ASN A 14 -5.86 3.34 -6.72
N ASP A 15 -6.79 2.72 -5.98
CA ASP A 15 -7.55 3.35 -4.89
C ASP A 15 -6.63 3.94 -3.80
N TYR A 16 -5.57 3.22 -3.41
CA TYR A 16 -4.67 3.70 -2.36
C TYR A 16 -3.95 4.99 -2.74
N GLN A 17 -3.43 5.09 -3.97
CA GLN A 17 -2.74 6.31 -4.46
C GLN A 17 -3.72 7.48 -4.61
N GLN A 18 -4.95 7.24 -5.07
CA GLN A 18 -5.99 8.26 -5.11
C GLN A 18 -6.30 8.77 -3.69
N ARG A 19 -6.37 7.90 -2.71
CA ARG A 19 -6.62 8.28 -1.32
C ARG A 19 -5.47 9.03 -0.67
N LEU A 20 -4.21 8.69 -1.00
CA LEU A 20 -3.05 9.51 -0.60
C LEU A 20 -3.25 10.96 -1.08
N LYS A 21 -3.67 11.14 -2.34
CA LYS A 21 -3.97 12.46 -2.91
C LYS A 21 -5.12 13.15 -2.16
N GLU A 22 -6.27 12.50 -2.03
CA GLU A 22 -7.47 13.07 -1.40
C GLU A 22 -7.24 13.47 0.06
N VAL A 23 -6.60 12.59 0.82
CA VAL A 23 -6.27 12.85 2.23
C VAL A 23 -5.22 13.95 2.33
N GLY A 24 -4.22 13.94 1.45
CA GLY A 24 -3.22 15.00 1.37
C GLY A 24 -3.83 16.37 1.10
N VAL A 25 -4.72 16.49 0.11
CA VAL A 25 -5.44 17.74 -0.21
C VAL A 25 -6.26 18.24 0.99
N ARG A 26 -7.05 17.35 1.60
CA ARG A 26 -7.87 17.71 2.75
C ARG A 26 -7.03 18.18 3.94
N GLU A 27 -5.96 17.44 4.23
CA GLU A 27 -5.11 17.73 5.38
C GLU A 27 -4.26 18.98 5.17
N ALA A 28 -3.68 19.19 3.99
CA ALA A 28 -2.94 20.40 3.66
C ALA A 28 -3.84 21.64 3.83
N LYS A 29 -5.08 21.59 3.29
CA LYS A 29 -6.06 22.67 3.47
C LYS A 29 -6.39 22.91 4.95
N ARG A 30 -6.56 21.85 5.75
CA ARG A 30 -6.86 21.95 7.18
C ARG A 30 -5.73 22.63 7.97
N GLN A 31 -4.49 22.36 7.57
CA GLN A 31 -3.29 22.90 8.22
C GLN A 31 -2.83 24.22 7.61
N GLY A 32 -3.47 24.71 6.55
CA GLY A 32 -3.18 25.99 5.88
C GLY A 32 -2.02 25.96 4.89
N PHE A 33 -1.57 24.77 4.45
CA PHE A 33 -0.55 24.62 3.42
C PHE A 33 -1.14 24.67 2.01
N ASP A 34 -0.39 25.26 1.08
CA ASP A 34 -0.59 25.01 -0.34
C ASP A 34 -0.05 23.62 -0.70
N LEU A 35 -0.68 22.92 -1.64
CA LEU A 35 -0.27 21.59 -2.06
C LEU A 35 -0.06 21.54 -3.58
N VAL A 36 1.14 21.16 -4.01
CA VAL A 36 1.46 20.84 -5.40
C VAL A 36 1.55 19.31 -5.52
N ILE A 37 0.90 18.75 -6.54
CA ILE A 37 0.81 17.29 -6.71
C ILE A 37 1.37 16.92 -8.07
N GLU A 38 2.32 15.98 -8.05
CA GLU A 38 2.94 15.39 -9.23
C GLU A 38 2.75 13.86 -9.20
N SER A 39 2.68 13.25 -10.37
CA SER A 39 2.61 11.78 -10.51
C SER A 39 3.69 11.29 -11.45
N ALA A 40 4.47 10.35 -10.96
CA ALA A 40 5.55 9.74 -11.71
C ALA A 40 5.08 8.71 -12.76
N GLN A 41 3.83 8.24 -12.67
CA GLN A 41 3.27 7.21 -13.56
C GLN A 41 4.09 5.90 -13.53
N ASN A 42 4.53 5.49 -12.36
CA ASN A 42 5.38 4.33 -12.10
C ASN A 42 6.81 4.41 -12.73
N ASP A 43 7.28 5.60 -13.11
CA ASP A 43 8.62 5.85 -13.63
C ASP A 43 9.51 6.45 -12.53
N PRO A 44 10.54 5.73 -12.02
CA PRO A 44 11.42 6.23 -10.96
C PRO A 44 12.27 7.40 -11.40
N THR A 45 12.74 7.44 -12.65
CA THR A 45 13.55 8.54 -13.19
C THR A 45 12.71 9.81 -13.21
N LYS A 46 11.49 9.74 -13.72
CA LYS A 46 10.55 10.85 -13.74
C LYS A 46 10.27 11.37 -12.32
N GLN A 47 10.12 10.47 -11.33
CA GLN A 47 9.90 10.89 -9.93
C GLN A 47 11.05 11.73 -9.41
N VAL A 48 12.29 11.28 -9.61
CA VAL A 48 13.49 12.00 -9.19
C VAL A 48 13.60 13.36 -9.89
N GLU A 49 13.35 13.42 -11.21
CA GLU A 49 13.35 14.67 -12.00
C GLU A 49 12.31 15.68 -11.50
N GLN A 50 11.08 15.20 -11.19
CA GLN A 50 10.02 16.05 -10.64
C GLN A 50 10.42 16.64 -9.27
N ILE A 51 11.01 15.85 -8.39
CA ILE A 51 11.48 16.33 -7.08
C ILE A 51 12.61 17.35 -7.26
N ARG A 52 13.61 17.08 -8.11
CA ARG A 52 14.69 18.06 -8.42
C ARG A 52 14.16 19.36 -8.98
N ALA A 53 13.20 19.30 -9.89
CA ALA A 53 12.57 20.50 -10.44
C ALA A 53 11.85 21.31 -9.34
N ALA A 54 11.16 20.65 -8.40
CA ALA A 54 10.52 21.31 -7.28
C ALA A 54 11.54 21.96 -6.32
N ILE A 55 12.66 21.29 -6.01
CA ILE A 55 13.75 21.83 -5.19
C ILE A 55 14.33 23.08 -5.85
N LYS A 56 14.63 23.03 -7.16
CA LYS A 56 15.15 24.16 -7.93
C LYS A 56 14.21 25.38 -7.89
N ASN A 57 12.91 25.15 -7.90
CA ASN A 57 11.89 26.20 -7.90
C ASN A 57 11.39 26.56 -6.49
N LYS A 58 12.03 26.07 -5.42
CA LYS A 58 11.54 26.21 -4.03
C LYS A 58 11.23 27.63 -3.59
N THR A 59 12.02 28.60 -4.04
CA THR A 59 11.84 30.03 -3.66
C THR A 59 10.58 30.61 -4.29
N THR A 60 10.32 30.30 -5.57
CA THR A 60 9.14 30.76 -6.29
C THR A 60 7.87 30.10 -5.76
N THR A 61 7.92 28.81 -5.49
CA THR A 61 6.78 28.02 -5.00
C THR A 61 6.62 28.07 -3.47
N LYS A 62 7.58 28.63 -2.74
CA LYS A 62 7.67 28.60 -1.25
C LYS A 62 7.63 27.16 -0.71
N LEU A 63 8.25 26.24 -1.41
CA LEU A 63 8.31 24.82 -1.04
C LEU A 63 9.05 24.65 0.30
N THR A 64 8.37 24.10 1.30
CA THR A 64 8.91 23.86 2.64
C THR A 64 9.03 22.39 2.98
N ALA A 65 8.27 21.53 2.32
CA ALA A 65 8.31 20.08 2.53
C ALA A 65 7.96 19.31 1.27
N ILE A 66 8.45 18.07 1.18
CA ILE A 66 8.07 17.08 0.17
C ILE A 66 7.57 15.81 0.83
N LEU A 67 6.52 15.24 0.25
CA LEU A 67 5.98 13.93 0.60
C LEU A 67 6.11 13.02 -0.61
N VAL A 68 6.70 11.84 -0.46
CA VAL A 68 7.02 10.95 -1.57
C VAL A 68 6.40 9.57 -1.36
N SER A 69 5.48 9.19 -2.26
CA SER A 69 5.05 7.80 -2.42
C SER A 69 5.98 7.15 -3.45
N THR A 70 6.96 6.39 -2.97
CA THR A 70 8.11 5.90 -3.72
C THR A 70 7.72 4.97 -4.87
N VAL A 71 8.28 5.18 -6.06
CA VAL A 71 8.24 4.21 -7.17
C VAL A 71 9.29 3.13 -6.93
N HIS A 72 10.54 3.55 -6.77
CA HIS A 72 11.71 2.72 -6.51
C HIS A 72 12.75 3.53 -5.73
N ASP A 73 13.68 2.85 -5.05
CA ASP A 73 14.69 3.52 -4.22
C ASP A 73 15.83 4.14 -5.05
N GLU A 74 15.97 3.78 -6.33
CA GLU A 74 17.04 4.27 -7.19
C GLU A 74 16.98 5.80 -7.38
N GLY A 75 18.08 6.47 -7.04
CA GLY A 75 18.23 7.95 -7.12
C GLY A 75 17.41 8.71 -6.06
N LEU A 76 16.54 8.05 -5.30
CA LEU A 76 15.71 8.71 -4.29
C LEU A 76 16.53 9.19 -3.08
N PRO A 77 17.48 8.42 -2.51
CA PRO A 77 18.30 8.89 -1.40
C PRO A 77 19.06 10.17 -1.70
N GLU A 78 19.65 10.28 -2.92
CA GLU A 78 20.39 11.45 -3.35
C GLU A 78 19.50 12.69 -3.43
N VAL A 79 18.33 12.58 -4.06
CA VAL A 79 17.43 13.73 -4.21
C VAL A 79 16.81 14.16 -2.89
N LEU A 80 16.64 13.24 -1.91
CA LEU A 80 16.20 13.61 -0.56
C LEU A 80 17.30 14.34 0.23
N ARG A 81 18.59 13.99 0.02
CA ARG A 81 19.71 14.77 0.56
C ARG A 81 19.75 16.17 -0.06
N GLU A 82 19.59 16.29 -1.39
CA GLU A 82 19.47 17.59 -2.07
C GLU A 82 18.33 18.44 -1.49
N ALA A 83 17.18 17.83 -1.17
CA ALA A 83 16.06 18.53 -0.54
C ALA A 83 16.41 19.01 0.89
N ALA A 84 17.02 18.13 1.69
CA ALA A 84 17.43 18.43 3.06
C ALA A 84 18.47 19.58 3.11
N GLU A 85 19.48 19.56 2.23
CA GLU A 85 20.47 20.63 2.06
C GLU A 85 19.82 21.96 1.63
N ALA A 86 18.77 21.86 0.82
CA ALA A 86 17.98 23.02 0.44
C ALA A 86 17.07 23.54 1.56
N GLY A 87 17.04 22.90 2.74
CA GLY A 87 16.20 23.29 3.88
C GLY A 87 14.75 22.83 3.76
N ILE A 88 14.47 21.81 2.93
CA ILE A 88 13.15 21.24 2.70
C ILE A 88 12.98 19.99 3.58
N ASP A 89 11.88 19.89 4.32
CA ASP A 89 11.54 18.72 5.10
C ASP A 89 11.05 17.56 4.20
N CYS A 90 11.30 16.31 4.59
CA CYS A 90 11.03 15.17 3.74
C CYS A 90 10.24 14.07 4.48
N ALA A 91 9.13 13.63 3.90
CA ALA A 91 8.40 12.48 4.41
C ALA A 91 8.23 11.41 3.31
N LEU A 92 8.66 10.18 3.58
CA LEU A 92 8.28 9.03 2.78
C LEU A 92 6.90 8.55 3.20
N LEU A 93 6.04 8.27 2.25
CA LEU A 93 4.68 7.74 2.48
C LEU A 93 4.60 6.21 2.46
N ILE A 94 5.75 5.58 2.38
CA ILE A 94 6.01 4.15 2.51
C ILE A 94 7.40 4.04 3.15
N GLU A 95 7.77 2.87 3.64
CA GLU A 95 9.07 2.63 4.24
C GLU A 95 10.22 2.74 3.22
N GLY A 96 11.36 3.30 3.64
CA GLY A 96 12.62 3.30 2.92
C GLY A 96 13.76 3.03 3.91
N ALA A 97 14.58 1.99 3.66
CA ALA A 97 15.67 1.61 4.57
C ALA A 97 16.71 2.71 4.77
N PHE A 98 16.89 3.59 3.76
CA PHE A 98 17.85 4.69 3.75
C PHE A 98 17.43 5.91 4.59
N ILE A 99 16.19 5.96 5.10
CA ILE A 99 15.66 7.16 5.77
C ILE A 99 16.39 7.45 7.08
N ASP A 100 16.84 6.42 7.82
CA ASP A 100 17.59 6.56 9.07
C ASP A 100 18.92 7.26 8.84
N GLU A 101 19.64 6.88 7.78
CA GLU A 101 20.93 7.48 7.41
C GLU A 101 20.76 8.96 7.06
N ILE A 102 19.75 9.29 6.23
CA ILE A 102 19.52 10.69 5.82
C ILE A 102 19.09 11.52 7.04
N GLN A 103 18.20 11.03 7.89
CA GLN A 103 17.77 11.73 9.09
C GLN A 103 18.96 12.00 10.05
N ALA A 104 19.86 11.02 10.21
CA ALA A 104 21.08 11.20 11.04
C ALA A 104 22.04 12.25 10.46
N GLN A 105 22.13 12.41 9.13
CA GLN A 105 22.92 13.45 8.47
C GLN A 105 22.31 14.85 8.65
N TYR A 106 20.98 14.96 8.74
CA TYR A 106 20.26 16.24 8.85
C TYR A 106 19.34 16.29 10.07
N PRO A 107 19.91 16.22 11.30
CA PRO A 107 19.11 16.06 12.54
C PRO A 107 18.22 17.27 12.87
N SER A 108 18.44 18.41 12.24
CA SER A 108 17.62 19.62 12.40
C SER A 108 16.47 19.71 11.38
N ARG A 109 16.26 18.69 10.55
CA ARG A 109 15.18 18.62 9.57
C ARG A 109 14.17 17.53 9.93
N ALA A 110 12.91 17.74 9.60
CA ALA A 110 11.92 16.68 9.67
C ALA A 110 12.11 15.74 8.47
N ILE A 111 12.88 14.67 8.67
CA ILE A 111 13.13 13.63 7.67
C ILE A 111 12.65 12.31 8.27
N PHE A 112 11.57 11.74 7.75
CA PHE A 112 10.90 10.60 8.35
C PHE A 112 10.08 9.79 7.34
N ALA A 113 9.64 8.62 7.76
CA ALA A 113 8.70 7.80 7.01
C ALA A 113 7.38 7.67 7.77
N VAL A 114 6.26 7.67 7.06
CA VAL A 114 4.95 7.30 7.59
C VAL A 114 4.53 6.01 6.90
N THR A 115 4.45 4.93 7.65
CA THR A 115 4.19 3.58 7.14
C THR A 115 3.13 2.87 7.97
N SER A 116 2.64 1.75 7.45
CA SER A 116 1.91 0.75 8.21
C SER A 116 2.79 -0.50 8.36
N ASP A 117 2.63 -1.25 9.43
CA ASP A 117 3.36 -2.51 9.60
C ASP A 117 2.91 -3.53 8.54
N GLN A 118 3.72 -3.71 7.51
CA GLN A 118 3.42 -4.58 6.38
C GLN A 118 3.40 -6.05 6.78
N THR A 119 4.26 -6.45 7.73
CA THR A 119 4.25 -7.82 8.27
C THR A 119 2.96 -8.07 9.05
N GLU A 120 2.50 -7.10 9.84
CA GLU A 120 1.24 -7.21 10.57
C GLU A 120 0.03 -7.25 9.62
N ILE A 121 0.05 -6.53 8.49
CA ILE A 121 -0.95 -6.69 7.43
C ILE A 121 -1.00 -8.15 6.97
N GLY A 122 0.14 -8.76 6.70
CA GLY A 122 0.23 -10.17 6.34
C GLY A 122 -0.31 -11.09 7.44
N ARG A 123 0.03 -10.83 8.71
CA ARG A 123 -0.49 -11.59 9.86
C ARG A 123 -2.01 -11.47 9.98
N ILE A 124 -2.57 -10.27 9.72
CA ILE A 124 -4.03 -10.09 9.71
C ILE A 124 -4.66 -10.94 8.60
N HIS A 125 -4.10 -10.97 7.40
CA HIS A 125 -4.54 -11.87 6.34
C HIS A 125 -4.51 -13.33 6.78
N GLY A 126 -3.42 -13.79 7.40
CA GLY A 126 -3.31 -15.13 7.93
C GLY A 126 -4.39 -15.46 8.97
N ARG A 127 -4.69 -14.52 9.89
CA ARG A 127 -5.78 -14.67 10.86
C ARG A 127 -7.17 -14.69 10.21
N GLN A 128 -7.39 -13.89 9.16
CA GLN A 128 -8.63 -13.94 8.36
C GLN A 128 -8.78 -15.32 7.70
N VAL A 129 -7.71 -15.85 7.11
CA VAL A 129 -7.70 -17.20 6.52
C VAL A 129 -8.06 -18.26 7.57
N ARG A 130 -7.39 -18.27 8.72
CA ARG A 130 -7.68 -19.23 9.80
C ARG A 130 -9.11 -19.13 10.29
N THR A 131 -9.64 -17.92 10.39
CA THR A 131 -11.05 -17.71 10.83
C THR A 131 -12.03 -18.26 9.80
N LEU A 132 -11.80 -18.05 8.52
CA LEU A 132 -12.70 -18.42 7.42
C LEU A 132 -12.56 -19.87 6.97
N LEU A 133 -11.31 -20.39 6.90
CA LEU A 133 -11.03 -21.72 6.36
C LEU A 133 -10.78 -22.76 7.47
N GLY A 134 -10.36 -22.36 8.66
CA GLY A 134 -10.02 -23.24 9.77
C GLY A 134 -8.50 -23.39 9.94
N ASN A 135 -8.07 -24.58 10.38
CA ASN A 135 -6.69 -24.79 10.82
C ASN A 135 -5.76 -25.37 9.74
N LYS A 136 -6.29 -25.74 8.58
CA LYS A 136 -5.53 -26.28 7.44
C LYS A 136 -6.27 -26.03 6.12
N GLY A 137 -5.56 -26.12 5.03
CA GLY A 137 -6.15 -26.05 3.69
C GLY A 137 -5.21 -25.43 2.66
N LYS A 138 -5.74 -25.22 1.47
CA LYS A 138 -5.03 -24.62 0.35
C LYS A 138 -5.47 -23.16 0.18
N VAL A 139 -4.51 -22.26 0.06
CA VAL A 139 -4.70 -20.82 -0.08
C VAL A 139 -3.94 -20.34 -1.30
N LEU A 140 -4.60 -19.55 -2.16
CA LEU A 140 -3.90 -18.86 -3.23
C LEU A 140 -3.75 -17.38 -2.85
N THR A 141 -2.50 -16.90 -2.82
CA THR A 141 -2.21 -15.49 -2.58
C THR A 141 -1.75 -14.80 -3.87
N VAL A 142 -2.35 -13.63 -4.16
CA VAL A 142 -1.93 -12.74 -5.25
C VAL A 142 -1.15 -11.59 -4.64
N THR A 143 0.16 -11.58 -4.89
CA THR A 143 1.09 -10.58 -4.34
C THR A 143 1.27 -9.40 -5.28
N GLY A 144 1.65 -8.24 -4.73
CA GLY A 144 2.30 -7.20 -5.51
C GLY A 144 3.68 -7.65 -6.00
N PRO A 145 4.42 -6.78 -6.73
CA PRO A 145 5.78 -7.11 -7.19
C PRO A 145 6.68 -7.51 -6.03
N LEU A 146 7.19 -8.75 -6.06
CA LEU A 146 8.10 -9.26 -5.02
C LEU A 146 9.49 -8.59 -5.05
N SER A 147 9.74 -7.69 -5.98
CA SER A 147 10.88 -6.75 -5.92
C SER A 147 10.71 -5.67 -4.85
N THR A 148 9.49 -5.50 -4.30
CA THR A 148 9.20 -4.51 -3.27
C THR A 148 9.18 -5.14 -1.87
N ILE A 149 9.85 -4.48 -0.92
CA ILE A 149 9.97 -4.98 0.46
C ILE A 149 8.60 -5.17 1.13
N PHE A 150 7.63 -4.30 0.87
CA PHE A 150 6.31 -4.39 1.47
C PHE A 150 5.48 -5.58 0.94
N ALA A 151 5.62 -5.98 -0.34
CA ALA A 151 4.99 -7.20 -0.84
C ALA A 151 5.59 -8.45 -0.19
N GLN A 152 6.92 -8.46 -0.01
CA GLN A 152 7.64 -9.54 0.68
C GLN A 152 7.21 -9.63 2.15
N GLN A 153 7.15 -8.51 2.86
CA GLN A 153 6.76 -8.47 4.28
C GLN A 153 5.32 -8.93 4.50
N ARG A 154 4.37 -8.53 3.64
CA ARG A 154 2.98 -9.04 3.68
C ARG A 154 2.92 -10.54 3.47
N LEU A 155 3.68 -11.04 2.50
CA LEU A 155 3.75 -12.49 2.24
C LEU A 155 4.37 -13.25 3.42
N ALA A 156 5.46 -12.74 3.99
CA ALA A 156 6.11 -13.33 5.16
C ALA A 156 5.16 -13.38 6.37
N GLY A 157 4.45 -12.30 6.68
CA GLY A 157 3.48 -12.27 7.77
C GLY A 157 2.30 -13.21 7.56
N LEU A 158 1.81 -13.36 6.31
CA LEU A 158 0.79 -14.35 5.97
C LEU A 158 1.30 -15.78 6.27
N LYS A 159 2.47 -16.15 5.74
CA LYS A 159 3.08 -17.48 5.94
C LYS A 159 3.39 -17.78 7.40
N GLU A 160 3.88 -16.78 8.16
CA GLU A 160 4.14 -16.91 9.60
C GLU A 160 2.90 -17.40 10.37
N VAL A 161 1.73 -16.82 10.07
CA VAL A 161 0.48 -17.20 10.75
C VAL A 161 -0.07 -18.53 10.24
N LEU A 162 0.05 -18.81 8.95
CA LEU A 162 -0.47 -20.05 8.37
C LEU A 162 0.35 -21.28 8.75
N GLY A 163 1.68 -21.16 8.75
CA GLY A 163 2.59 -22.27 9.01
C GLY A 163 2.45 -23.43 8.01
N ASP A 164 3.01 -24.58 8.34
CA ASP A 164 3.04 -25.76 7.48
C ASP A 164 1.66 -26.45 7.31
N ALA A 165 0.67 -26.02 8.07
CA ALA A 165 -0.68 -26.58 7.95
C ALA A 165 -1.45 -26.10 6.70
N PHE A 166 -0.92 -25.13 6.00
CA PHE A 166 -1.52 -24.57 4.79
C PHE A 166 -0.59 -24.68 3.58
N ASP A 167 -1.14 -25.15 2.47
CA ASP A 167 -0.48 -25.09 1.16
C ASP A 167 -0.75 -23.71 0.53
N VAL A 168 0.31 -22.89 0.40
CA VAL A 168 0.20 -21.52 -0.10
C VAL A 168 0.73 -21.42 -1.51
N ILE A 169 -0.18 -21.23 -2.47
CA ILE A 169 0.14 -20.93 -3.86
C ILE A 169 0.35 -19.42 -4.01
N GLU A 170 1.44 -19.01 -4.64
CA GLU A 170 1.81 -17.62 -4.83
C GLU A 170 1.73 -17.22 -6.30
N LEU A 171 0.96 -16.17 -6.58
CA LEU A 171 0.92 -15.54 -7.91
C LEU A 171 1.39 -14.09 -7.78
N ASN A 172 2.31 -13.70 -8.66
CA ASN A 172 2.81 -12.33 -8.69
C ASN A 172 1.95 -11.48 -9.64
N ALA A 173 1.57 -10.28 -9.19
CA ALA A 173 0.91 -9.25 -9.99
C ALA A 173 1.62 -7.89 -9.75
N ASP A 174 0.99 -6.78 -10.16
CA ASP A 174 1.60 -5.44 -10.08
C ASP A 174 0.69 -4.39 -9.43
N TRP A 175 -0.10 -4.81 -8.45
CA TRP A 175 -1.07 -4.00 -7.72
C TRP A 175 -2.34 -3.65 -8.50
N THR A 176 -2.50 -4.08 -9.75
CA THR A 176 -3.67 -3.78 -10.58
C THR A 176 -4.66 -4.95 -10.66
N SER A 177 -5.93 -4.63 -10.84
CA SER A 177 -7.01 -5.60 -11.04
C SER A 177 -6.76 -6.47 -12.28
N GLU A 178 -6.30 -5.86 -13.37
CA GLU A 178 -6.07 -6.55 -14.65
C GLU A 178 -4.97 -7.62 -14.53
N ARG A 179 -3.82 -7.26 -13.93
CA ARG A 179 -2.70 -8.21 -13.77
C ARG A 179 -3.05 -9.34 -12.82
N ALA A 180 -3.79 -9.04 -11.75
CA ALA A 180 -4.29 -10.08 -10.84
C ALA A 180 -5.26 -11.03 -11.56
N ARG A 181 -6.17 -10.51 -12.40
CA ARG A 181 -7.07 -11.31 -13.23
C ARG A 181 -6.27 -12.23 -14.15
N MET A 182 -5.35 -11.69 -14.93
CA MET A 182 -4.51 -12.47 -15.86
C MET A 182 -3.69 -13.55 -15.14
N ALA A 183 -3.14 -13.26 -13.94
CA ALA A 183 -2.38 -14.23 -13.17
C ALA A 183 -3.24 -15.43 -12.74
N VAL A 184 -4.47 -15.18 -12.27
CA VAL A 184 -5.41 -16.24 -11.86
C VAL A 184 -5.92 -17.02 -13.07
N GLU A 185 -6.22 -16.38 -14.19
CA GLU A 185 -6.63 -17.06 -15.43
C GLU A 185 -5.54 -18.02 -15.91
N ARG A 186 -4.29 -17.54 -16.00
CA ARG A 186 -3.13 -18.35 -16.40
C ARG A 186 -2.88 -19.53 -15.44
N TRP A 187 -2.99 -19.29 -14.13
CA TRP A 187 -2.93 -20.36 -13.14
C TRP A 187 -4.02 -21.41 -13.39
N SER A 188 -5.24 -20.98 -13.65
CA SER A 188 -6.37 -21.90 -13.89
C SER A 188 -6.21 -22.76 -15.15
N GLU A 189 -5.51 -22.26 -16.17
CA GLU A 189 -5.23 -23.01 -17.40
C GLU A 189 -4.29 -24.19 -17.16
N GLN A 190 -3.44 -24.09 -16.15
CA GLN A 190 -2.47 -25.12 -15.76
C GLN A 190 -3.04 -26.16 -14.77
N LEU A 191 -4.29 -25.99 -14.32
CA LEU A 191 -4.90 -26.92 -13.35
C LEU A 191 -5.20 -28.27 -14.03
N PRO A 192 -4.75 -29.39 -13.41
CA PRO A 192 -5.21 -30.73 -13.77
C PRO A 192 -6.73 -30.87 -13.57
N ALA A 193 -7.36 -31.81 -14.30
CA ALA A 193 -8.82 -32.02 -14.24
C ALA A 193 -9.38 -32.32 -12.83
N ASN A 194 -8.57 -32.91 -11.97
CA ASN A 194 -8.91 -33.27 -10.59
C ASN A 194 -8.06 -32.53 -9.55
N ALA A 195 -7.60 -31.33 -9.89
CA ALA A 195 -6.83 -30.51 -8.94
C ALA A 195 -7.68 -30.12 -7.72
N GLU A 196 -7.09 -30.22 -6.53
CA GLU A 196 -7.66 -29.65 -5.34
C GLU A 196 -7.60 -28.11 -5.44
N LEU A 197 -8.76 -27.47 -5.39
CA LEU A 197 -8.89 -26.03 -5.52
C LEU A 197 -8.57 -25.31 -4.20
N PRO A 198 -8.04 -24.09 -4.25
CA PRO A 198 -7.89 -23.27 -3.06
C PRO A 198 -9.24 -23.00 -2.38
N GLY A 199 -9.30 -23.22 -1.07
CA GLY A 199 -10.47 -22.89 -0.26
C GLY A 199 -10.60 -21.38 -0.02
N MET A 200 -9.53 -20.62 -0.27
CA MET A 200 -9.50 -19.17 -0.08
C MET A 200 -8.47 -18.47 -0.96
N PHE A 201 -8.78 -17.24 -1.34
CA PHE A 201 -7.93 -16.35 -2.12
C PHE A 201 -7.58 -15.11 -1.31
N VAL A 202 -6.31 -14.74 -1.27
CA VAL A 202 -5.80 -13.57 -0.56
C VAL A 202 -5.13 -12.65 -1.57
N ALA A 203 -5.61 -11.42 -1.72
CA ALA A 203 -4.96 -10.42 -2.54
C ALA A 203 -4.34 -9.32 -1.66
N GLN A 204 -3.14 -8.88 -1.98
CA GLN A 204 -2.40 -7.90 -1.18
C GLN A 204 -2.95 -6.47 -1.32
N ASN A 205 -3.95 -6.22 -2.21
CA ASN A 205 -4.79 -5.03 -2.17
C ASN A 205 -6.22 -5.33 -2.68
N ASP A 206 -7.14 -4.37 -2.49
CA ASP A 206 -8.56 -4.53 -2.85
C ASP A 206 -8.78 -4.49 -4.37
N GLU A 207 -7.95 -3.76 -5.12
CA GLU A 207 -7.99 -3.74 -6.59
C GLU A 207 -7.66 -5.12 -7.17
N MET A 208 -6.57 -5.74 -6.70
CA MET A 208 -6.23 -7.11 -7.11
C MET A 208 -7.31 -8.11 -6.70
N ALA A 209 -7.93 -7.93 -5.51
CA ALA A 209 -9.03 -8.78 -5.06
C ALA A 209 -10.22 -8.76 -6.02
N LEU A 210 -10.52 -7.60 -6.64
CA LEU A 210 -11.51 -7.51 -7.70
C LEU A 210 -11.10 -8.28 -8.96
N GLY A 211 -9.85 -8.17 -9.36
CA GLY A 211 -9.31 -8.92 -10.49
C GLY A 211 -9.41 -10.44 -10.27
N VAL A 212 -9.05 -10.89 -9.07
CA VAL A 212 -9.25 -12.28 -8.63
C VAL A 212 -10.72 -12.69 -8.74
N ARG A 213 -11.64 -11.87 -8.20
CA ARG A 213 -13.09 -12.15 -8.27
C ARG A 213 -13.59 -12.29 -9.69
N GLN A 214 -13.15 -11.43 -10.59
CA GLN A 214 -13.52 -11.50 -12.01
C GLN A 214 -12.99 -12.78 -12.66
N ALA A 215 -11.70 -13.07 -12.50
CA ALA A 215 -11.10 -14.29 -13.06
C ALA A 215 -11.80 -15.55 -12.57
N LEU A 216 -12.10 -15.65 -11.27
CA LEU A 216 -12.76 -16.84 -10.73
C LEU A 216 -14.18 -17.04 -11.27
N ARG A 217 -14.93 -15.98 -11.55
CA ARG A 217 -16.23 -16.06 -12.22
C ARG A 217 -16.09 -16.57 -13.66
N ASP A 218 -15.15 -16.00 -14.41
CA ASP A 218 -14.90 -16.34 -15.81
C ASP A 218 -14.41 -17.79 -15.95
N VAL A 219 -13.48 -18.22 -15.06
CA VAL A 219 -12.97 -19.59 -14.99
C VAL A 219 -14.06 -20.57 -14.57
N SER A 220 -14.86 -20.23 -13.57
CA SER A 220 -15.98 -21.05 -13.09
C SER A 220 -16.98 -21.33 -14.21
N SER A 221 -17.33 -20.30 -14.97
CA SER A 221 -18.26 -20.44 -16.11
C SER A 221 -17.68 -21.29 -17.25
N ARG A 222 -16.38 -21.16 -17.55
CA ARG A 222 -15.72 -21.87 -18.66
C ARG A 222 -15.39 -23.33 -18.35
N LYS A 223 -15.06 -23.64 -17.08
CA LYS A 223 -14.53 -24.96 -16.66
C LYS A 223 -15.46 -25.73 -15.73
N ASP A 224 -16.66 -25.21 -15.45
CA ASP A 224 -17.63 -25.78 -14.48
C ASP A 224 -17.00 -26.06 -13.09
N LEU A 225 -16.19 -25.11 -12.62
CA LEU A 225 -15.52 -25.19 -11.32
C LEU A 225 -16.26 -24.34 -10.28
N PRO A 226 -16.37 -24.79 -9.01
CA PRO A 226 -17.10 -24.06 -7.95
C PRO A 226 -16.30 -22.87 -7.40
N LEU A 227 -15.75 -22.02 -8.26
CA LEU A 227 -14.89 -20.90 -7.91
C LEU A 227 -15.61 -19.55 -7.84
N ALA A 228 -16.80 -19.45 -8.45
CA ALA A 228 -17.55 -18.17 -8.52
C ALA A 228 -17.88 -17.58 -7.14
N THR A 229 -18.07 -18.42 -6.13
CA THR A 229 -18.40 -18.04 -4.76
C THR A 229 -17.23 -18.15 -3.79
N ALA A 230 -16.00 -18.35 -4.29
CA ALA A 230 -14.82 -18.50 -3.46
C ALA A 230 -14.61 -17.31 -2.51
N ASN A 231 -14.09 -17.59 -1.32
CA ASN A 231 -13.74 -16.58 -0.33
C ASN A 231 -12.52 -15.81 -0.77
N ILE A 232 -12.63 -14.48 -0.81
CA ILE A 232 -11.53 -13.58 -1.19
C ILE A 232 -11.36 -12.53 -0.12
N THR A 233 -10.11 -12.21 0.24
CA THR A 233 -9.77 -11.05 1.07
C THR A 233 -8.85 -10.09 0.32
N GLY A 234 -8.93 -8.82 0.70
CA GLY A 234 -8.13 -7.72 0.15
C GLY A 234 -7.40 -6.92 1.23
N CYS A 235 -6.76 -5.85 0.81
CA CYS A 235 -6.10 -4.85 1.67
C CYS A 235 -6.32 -3.46 1.06
N ASP A 236 -6.05 -2.43 1.82
CA ASP A 236 -6.25 -1.00 1.73
C ASP A 236 -7.51 -0.58 2.51
N GLY A 237 -8.59 -1.32 2.42
CA GLY A 237 -9.75 -1.23 3.31
C GLY A 237 -10.39 0.14 3.36
N SER A 238 -10.44 0.88 2.24
CA SER A 238 -11.11 2.16 2.19
C SER A 238 -12.62 2.04 2.40
N GLN A 239 -13.23 3.05 3.03
CA GLN A 239 -14.69 3.04 3.24
C GLN A 239 -15.47 3.03 1.94
N THR A 240 -14.96 3.75 0.92
CA THR A 240 -15.59 3.95 -0.38
C THR A 240 -15.34 2.80 -1.35
N PHE A 241 -14.34 1.96 -1.11
CA PHE A 241 -13.98 0.86 -1.98
C PHE A 241 -13.88 -0.48 -1.22
N GLY A 242 -12.78 -0.80 -0.54
CA GLY A 242 -12.56 -2.10 0.09
C GLY A 242 -13.66 -2.52 1.09
N GLN A 243 -14.02 -1.64 2.03
CA GLN A 243 -15.11 -1.94 2.98
C GLN A 243 -16.48 -2.03 2.29
N ARG A 244 -16.71 -1.26 1.23
CA ARG A 244 -17.91 -1.38 0.41
C ARG A 244 -17.98 -2.75 -0.26
N LEU A 245 -16.88 -3.23 -0.86
CA LEU A 245 -16.80 -4.56 -1.45
C LEU A 245 -17.13 -5.68 -0.46
N VAL A 246 -16.70 -5.52 0.79
CA VAL A 246 -17.06 -6.45 1.87
C VAL A 246 -18.56 -6.38 2.20
N LYS A 247 -19.13 -5.18 2.34
CA LYS A 247 -20.56 -4.98 2.60
C LYS A 247 -21.45 -5.52 1.46
N GLU A 248 -20.99 -5.44 0.23
CA GLU A 248 -21.64 -6.00 -0.97
C GLU A 248 -21.45 -7.53 -1.11
N GLY A 249 -20.70 -8.18 -0.21
CA GLY A 249 -20.39 -9.62 -0.28
C GLY A 249 -19.43 -10.01 -1.40
N ARG A 250 -18.78 -9.05 -2.03
CA ARG A 250 -17.76 -9.28 -3.08
C ARG A 250 -16.42 -9.70 -2.51
N LEU A 251 -16.10 -9.26 -1.30
CA LEU A 251 -14.99 -9.73 -0.48
C LEU A 251 -15.52 -10.24 0.86
N LYS A 252 -14.82 -11.18 1.48
CA LYS A 252 -15.13 -11.65 2.84
C LYS A 252 -14.54 -10.72 3.90
N ALA A 253 -13.36 -10.17 3.61
CA ALA A 253 -12.70 -9.22 4.49
C ALA A 253 -11.69 -8.37 3.70
N THR A 254 -11.27 -7.27 4.29
CA THR A 254 -10.11 -6.48 3.85
C THR A 254 -9.29 -6.06 5.07
N VAL A 255 -8.03 -5.72 4.86
CA VAL A 255 -7.20 -5.09 5.90
C VAL A 255 -7.24 -3.58 5.70
N ILE A 256 -7.66 -2.84 6.73
CA ILE A 256 -7.64 -1.37 6.71
C ILE A 256 -6.20 -0.91 6.85
N MET A 257 -5.72 -0.15 5.87
CA MET A 257 -4.44 0.53 5.86
C MET A 257 -4.67 2.03 5.64
N PRO A 258 -4.45 2.89 6.65
CA PRO A 258 -4.67 4.32 6.53
C PRO A 258 -3.74 4.96 5.50
N PRO A 259 -4.20 5.93 4.69
CA PRO A 259 -3.32 6.73 3.83
C PRO A 259 -2.33 7.57 4.66
N SER A 260 -1.05 7.45 4.36
CA SER A 260 0.03 8.04 5.16
C SER A 260 0.19 9.56 4.99
N SER A 261 -0.34 10.15 3.90
CA SER A 261 -0.19 11.58 3.60
C SER A 261 -0.74 12.51 4.68
N GLY A 262 -1.86 12.14 5.33
CA GLY A 262 -2.45 12.94 6.40
C GLY A 262 -1.53 13.06 7.60
N ALA A 263 -1.05 11.94 8.12
CA ALA A 263 -0.13 11.91 9.25
C ALA A 263 1.21 12.58 8.92
N ALA A 264 1.69 12.45 7.67
CA ALA A 264 2.91 13.14 7.22
C ALA A 264 2.75 14.67 7.31
N ILE A 265 1.63 15.22 6.79
CA ILE A 265 1.36 16.66 6.85
C ILE A 265 1.19 17.15 8.30
N GLU A 266 0.53 16.36 9.16
CA GLU A 266 0.40 16.72 10.58
C GLU A 266 1.78 16.83 11.28
N TRP A 267 2.69 15.91 11.00
CA TRP A 267 4.04 15.95 11.57
C TRP A 267 4.87 17.10 11.00
N ILE A 268 4.80 17.37 9.69
CA ILE A 268 5.42 18.55 9.09
C ILE A 268 4.92 19.83 9.77
N ASN A 269 3.60 19.95 9.96
CA ASN A 269 3.03 21.12 10.65
C ASN A 269 3.52 21.25 12.09
N LYS A 270 3.54 20.17 12.87
CA LYS A 270 4.07 20.17 14.27
C LYS A 270 5.52 20.63 14.30
N PHE A 271 6.34 20.11 13.40
CA PHE A 271 7.73 20.49 13.30
C PHE A 271 7.88 21.98 12.94
N GLN A 272 7.24 22.45 11.88
CA GLN A 272 7.39 23.83 11.39
C GLN A 272 6.78 24.88 12.31
N THR A 273 5.79 24.52 13.13
CA THR A 273 5.12 25.47 14.04
C THR A 273 5.62 25.38 15.48
N ARG A 274 6.13 24.22 15.93
CA ARG A 274 6.47 23.97 17.33
C ARG A 274 7.90 23.44 17.53
N GLY A 275 8.64 23.14 16.45
CA GLY A 275 9.96 22.51 16.50
C GLY A 275 9.93 21.03 16.94
N GLU A 276 8.75 20.40 16.96
CA GLU A 276 8.59 19.01 17.39
C GLU A 276 9.02 18.06 16.26
N LEU A 277 10.19 17.43 16.43
CA LEU A 277 10.71 16.47 15.45
C LEU A 277 9.86 15.19 15.43
N PRO A 278 9.48 14.69 14.23
CA PRO A 278 8.85 13.40 14.12
C PRO A 278 9.82 12.27 14.50
N PRO A 279 9.31 11.12 15.01
CA PRO A 279 10.13 9.91 15.02
C PRO A 279 10.50 9.53 13.57
N VAL A 280 11.67 8.89 13.38
CA VAL A 280 12.14 8.51 12.03
C VAL A 280 11.12 7.64 11.29
N ARG A 281 10.37 6.83 12.05
CA ARG A 281 9.23 6.05 11.54
C ARG A 281 7.97 6.30 12.36
N VAL A 282 6.96 6.79 11.69
CA VAL A 282 5.60 6.96 12.21
C VAL A 282 4.78 5.78 11.72
N THR A 283 4.50 4.81 12.60
CA THR A 283 3.70 3.63 12.23
C THR A 283 2.22 3.89 12.47
N GLN A 284 1.41 3.69 11.44
CA GLN A 284 -0.04 3.79 11.51
C GLN A 284 -0.66 2.42 11.82
N PRO A 285 -1.72 2.36 12.65
CA PRO A 285 -2.37 1.10 13.00
C PRO A 285 -3.10 0.49 11.79
N VAL A 286 -3.07 -0.82 11.70
CA VAL A 286 -3.81 -1.62 10.71
C VAL A 286 -4.82 -2.52 11.40
N ALA A 287 -5.93 -2.85 10.74
CA ALA A 287 -6.99 -3.65 11.33
C ALA A 287 -7.74 -4.48 10.29
N SER A 288 -8.31 -5.60 10.71
CA SER A 288 -9.26 -6.37 9.88
C SER A 288 -10.60 -5.67 9.78
N PHE A 289 -11.18 -5.66 8.58
CA PHE A 289 -12.59 -5.32 8.39
C PHE A 289 -13.30 -6.46 7.61
N PRO A 290 -14.37 -7.05 8.18
CA PRO A 290 -14.86 -6.87 9.55
C PRO A 290 -13.79 -7.23 10.59
N ALA A 291 -14.02 -6.85 11.85
CA ALA A 291 -13.18 -7.33 12.95
C ALA A 291 -13.13 -8.86 12.96
N LEU A 292 -11.97 -9.45 13.28
CA LEU A 292 -11.79 -10.91 13.25
C LEU A 292 -12.86 -11.66 14.07
N SER A 293 -13.28 -11.09 15.21
CA SER A 293 -14.36 -11.65 16.05
C SER A 293 -15.74 -11.67 15.40
N SER A 294 -15.94 -10.84 14.38
CA SER A 294 -17.21 -10.74 13.63
C SER A 294 -17.17 -11.49 12.29
N LEU A 295 -15.99 -12.01 11.91
CA LEU A 295 -15.79 -12.71 10.65
C LEU A 295 -16.36 -14.13 10.78
N LYS A 296 -17.29 -14.50 9.87
CA LYS A 296 -17.97 -15.80 9.87
C LYS A 296 -17.57 -16.60 8.64
N ARG A 297 -17.44 -17.92 8.81
CA ARG A 297 -17.23 -18.89 7.73
C ARG A 297 -18.34 -18.87 6.69
#